data_f1ba6b3df994c8599b36bafb085b3fb3
#
_entry.id   f1ba6b3df994c8599b36bafb085b3fb3
#
_cell.length_a   1.000
_cell.length_b   1.000
_cell.length_c   1.000
_cell.angle_alpha   90.00
_cell.angle_beta   90.00
_cell.angle_gamma   90.00
#
_symmetry.space_group_name_H-M   'P 1'
#
loop_
_entity.id
_entity.type
_entity.pdbx_description
1 polymer ?
#
loop_
_entity_poly.entity_id
_entity_poly.type
_entity_poly.pdbx_seq_one_letter_code
_entity_poly.pdbx_strand_id
1 'polypeptide(L)'
;MHLYGFKYKDTPFLDKHANIVMNNMLSAGPNTPISLLHGLTLSHGTSINIQNNVITLAKKAGLDTAWLSNQGALGQYDTSISSIAHQANHVTFLKTTGYDFGIRSFDDQLIAPLQKILNQPLPSNRSRLIVLHIMGSHPNPCDRLPQQAHHYVDNNNTNCYIDTIRQTDNLLSQIYTALQHSGQPFSMLYFSDHGLSHDKNSYEKNSIVRSESILRHNDCFYQNYHVPLVIVSSDLTGQLRNKAQRSGLELLDGVAQWLGISTPQLPYSEKFFSKLNSSQLHVLDFHQRLQPVNKLQNDPLPANLL
;
A
#
# COMPACT_ATOMS: atom_id res chain seq x y z
N MET A 1 -2.52 -4.17 -12.38
CA MET A 1 -3.25 -5.26 -11.68
C MET A 1 -4.45 -5.71 -12.51
N HIS A 2 -4.55 -7.02 -12.76
CA HIS A 2 -5.67 -7.62 -13.51
C HIS A 2 -7.03 -7.33 -12.84
N LEU A 3 -7.09 -7.35 -11.51
CA LEU A 3 -8.27 -6.95 -10.74
C LEU A 3 -8.85 -5.58 -11.17
N TYR A 4 -8.02 -4.67 -11.67
CA TYR A 4 -8.40 -3.33 -12.13
C TYR A 4 -8.44 -3.19 -13.66
N GLY A 5 -8.45 -4.31 -14.40
CA GLY A 5 -8.60 -4.35 -15.85
C GLY A 5 -7.28 -4.40 -16.64
N PHE A 6 -6.14 -4.64 -15.98
CA PHE A 6 -4.88 -4.87 -16.68
C PHE A 6 -4.92 -6.19 -17.46
N LYS A 7 -4.34 -6.24 -18.66
CA LYS A 7 -4.47 -7.38 -19.58
C LYS A 7 -3.80 -8.67 -19.13
N TYR A 8 -2.75 -8.59 -18.30
CA TYR A 8 -2.05 -9.77 -17.79
C TYR A 8 -2.60 -10.21 -16.42
N LYS A 9 -2.70 -11.51 -16.20
CA LYS A 9 -3.23 -12.10 -14.96
C LYS A 9 -2.18 -12.07 -13.84
N ASP A 10 -1.94 -10.90 -13.30
CA ASP A 10 -0.96 -10.64 -12.23
C ASP A 10 -1.57 -10.63 -10.82
N THR A 11 -2.89 -10.75 -10.69
CA THR A 11 -3.60 -10.75 -9.40
C THR A 11 -4.62 -11.88 -9.26
N PRO A 12 -4.26 -13.17 -9.53
CA PRO A 12 -5.22 -14.27 -9.49
C PRO A 12 -5.87 -14.51 -8.11
N PHE A 13 -5.15 -14.26 -7.02
CA PHE A 13 -5.71 -14.37 -5.68
C PHE A 13 -6.74 -13.28 -5.41
N LEU A 14 -6.41 -12.01 -5.65
CA LEU A 14 -7.33 -10.89 -5.46
C LEU A 14 -8.52 -10.96 -6.42
N ASP A 15 -8.33 -11.41 -7.66
CA ASP A 15 -9.44 -11.61 -8.61
C ASP A 15 -10.52 -12.53 -8.05
N LYS A 16 -10.11 -13.54 -7.27
CA LYS A 16 -11.00 -14.55 -6.70
C LYS A 16 -11.54 -14.17 -5.31
N HIS A 17 -10.73 -13.52 -4.47
CA HIS A 17 -11.01 -13.37 -3.05
C HIS A 17 -11.35 -11.94 -2.61
N ALA A 18 -11.19 -10.92 -3.47
CA ALA A 18 -11.54 -9.55 -3.14
C ALA A 18 -13.04 -9.39 -2.92
N ASN A 19 -13.43 -8.93 -1.72
CA ASN A 19 -14.83 -8.66 -1.39
C ASN A 19 -15.22 -7.21 -1.65
N ILE A 20 -14.35 -6.24 -1.34
CA ILE A 20 -14.55 -4.82 -1.65
C ILE A 20 -13.35 -4.33 -2.45
N VAL A 21 -13.61 -3.71 -3.59
CA VAL A 21 -12.61 -3.14 -4.49
C VAL A 21 -12.92 -1.66 -4.68
N MET A 22 -12.05 -0.79 -4.20
CA MET A 22 -12.14 0.66 -4.44
C MET A 22 -11.48 0.98 -5.79
N ASN A 23 -12.28 1.36 -6.78
CA ASN A 23 -11.76 1.54 -8.14
C ASN A 23 -10.97 2.84 -8.33
N ASN A 24 -11.22 3.85 -7.51
CA ASN A 24 -10.67 5.20 -7.68
C ASN A 24 -10.03 5.70 -6.37
N MET A 25 -9.16 4.88 -5.79
CA MET A 25 -8.35 5.29 -4.64
C MET A 25 -7.09 5.99 -5.13
N LEU A 26 -6.77 7.13 -4.52
CA LEU A 26 -5.53 7.87 -4.75
C LEU A 26 -4.70 7.86 -3.48
N SER A 27 -3.39 7.71 -3.60
CA SER A 27 -2.45 7.85 -2.48
C SER A 27 -2.43 9.29 -1.95
N ALA A 28 -2.03 9.46 -0.69
CA ALA A 28 -1.90 10.80 -0.11
C ALA A 28 -0.73 11.60 -0.71
N GLY A 29 0.33 10.91 -1.13
CA GLY A 29 1.54 11.53 -1.67
C GLY A 29 2.24 10.65 -2.70
N PRO A 30 3.30 11.18 -3.34
CA PRO A 30 3.97 10.54 -4.46
C PRO A 30 5.00 9.47 -4.06
N ASN A 31 5.30 9.35 -2.78
CA ASN A 31 6.27 8.40 -2.22
C ASN A 31 5.87 7.97 -0.81
N THR A 32 6.49 6.89 -0.31
CA THR A 32 6.21 6.29 1.00
C THR A 32 6.23 7.28 2.17
N PRO A 33 7.30 8.12 2.37
CA PRO A 33 7.35 9.00 3.53
C PRO A 33 6.17 9.98 3.58
N ILE A 34 5.81 10.59 2.46
CA ILE A 34 4.70 11.54 2.41
C ILE A 34 3.37 10.81 2.52
N SER A 35 3.19 9.75 1.73
CA SER A 35 1.90 9.09 1.63
C SER A 35 1.51 8.38 2.92
N LEU A 36 2.40 7.60 3.54
CA LEU A 36 2.09 6.88 4.77
C LEU A 36 1.97 7.80 5.98
N LEU A 37 2.81 8.85 6.07
CA LEU A 37 2.67 9.81 7.16
C LEU A 37 1.30 10.48 7.15
N HIS A 38 0.87 11.00 5.99
CA HIS A 38 -0.42 11.68 5.90
C HIS A 38 -1.62 10.73 5.87
N GLY A 39 -1.44 9.52 5.33
CA GLY A 39 -2.52 8.54 5.24
C GLY A 39 -2.77 7.76 6.54
N LEU A 40 -1.76 7.58 7.39
CA LEU A 40 -1.87 6.78 8.62
C LEU A 40 -1.88 7.63 9.90
N THR A 41 -1.78 8.96 9.80
CA THR A 41 -1.87 9.86 10.95
C THR A 41 -3.05 10.80 10.82
N LEU A 42 -3.51 11.31 11.97
CA LEU A 42 -4.50 12.39 11.97
C LEU A 42 -3.86 13.65 11.39
N SER A 43 -4.34 14.08 10.25
CA SER A 43 -3.85 15.27 9.55
C SER A 43 -4.91 16.36 9.46
N HIS A 44 -4.45 17.60 9.55
CA HIS A 44 -5.25 18.80 9.28
C HIS A 44 -4.55 19.60 8.18
N GLY A 45 -5.00 19.43 6.93
CA GLY A 45 -4.31 19.94 5.75
C GLY A 45 -2.94 19.26 5.58
N THR A 46 -1.85 20.03 5.65
CA THR A 46 -0.48 19.51 5.57
C THR A 46 0.17 19.26 6.94
N SER A 47 -0.50 19.62 8.04
CA SER A 47 -0.02 19.38 9.40
C SER A 47 -0.40 17.98 9.85
N ILE A 48 0.56 17.24 10.37
CA ILE A 48 0.37 15.89 10.91
C ILE A 48 0.66 15.85 12.41
N ASN A 49 -0.06 14.98 13.12
CA ASN A 49 0.25 14.64 14.51
C ASN A 49 0.62 13.15 14.60
N ILE A 50 1.91 12.86 14.59
CA ILE A 50 2.45 11.50 14.60
C ILE A 50 2.04 10.68 15.84
N GLN A 51 1.61 11.32 16.93
CA GLN A 51 1.09 10.63 18.11
C GLN A 51 -0.36 10.18 17.94
N ASN A 52 -1.09 10.72 16.98
CA ASN A 52 -2.44 10.32 16.62
C ASN A 52 -2.40 9.61 15.26
N ASN A 53 -2.19 8.31 15.29
CA ASN A 53 -2.00 7.47 14.11
C ASN A 53 -2.83 6.17 14.21
N VAL A 54 -2.77 5.37 13.17
CA VAL A 54 -3.50 4.09 13.06
C VAL A 54 -3.23 3.16 14.24
N ILE A 55 -2.00 3.10 14.75
CA ILE A 55 -1.62 2.23 15.87
C ILE A 55 -2.22 2.75 17.18
N THR A 56 -2.06 4.04 17.46
CA THR A 56 -2.62 4.64 18.69
C THR A 56 -4.15 4.66 18.67
N LEU A 57 -4.76 4.83 17.49
CA LEU A 57 -6.21 4.70 17.31
C LEU A 57 -6.68 3.28 17.71
N ALA A 58 -6.06 2.24 17.14
CA ALA A 58 -6.38 0.85 17.44
C ALA A 58 -6.18 0.51 18.93
N LYS A 59 -5.06 0.94 19.52
CA LYS A 59 -4.79 0.74 20.96
C LYS A 59 -5.82 1.42 21.86
N LYS A 60 -6.22 2.65 21.55
CA LYS A 60 -7.27 3.36 22.31
C LYS A 60 -8.63 2.67 22.20
N ALA A 61 -8.89 2.00 21.08
CA ALA A 61 -10.08 1.16 20.90
C ALA A 61 -9.97 -0.23 21.56
N GLY A 62 -8.86 -0.54 22.24
CA GLY A 62 -8.66 -1.79 22.98
C GLY A 62 -8.07 -2.95 22.17
N LEU A 63 -7.65 -2.71 20.92
CA LEU A 63 -7.00 -3.73 20.10
C LEU A 63 -5.57 -3.98 20.58
N ASP A 64 -5.12 -5.23 20.48
CA ASP A 64 -3.70 -5.54 20.46
C ASP A 64 -3.11 -5.16 19.09
N THR A 65 -1.84 -4.72 19.04
CA THR A 65 -1.27 -4.17 17.80
C THR A 65 0.09 -4.78 17.49
N ALA A 66 0.30 -5.13 16.22
CA ALA A 66 1.58 -5.58 15.71
C ALA A 66 1.98 -4.82 14.44
N TRP A 67 3.28 -4.53 14.29
CA TRP A 67 3.85 -3.99 13.07
C TRP A 67 5.02 -4.85 12.63
N LEU A 68 4.90 -5.44 11.46
CA LEU A 68 5.90 -6.32 10.83
C LEU A 68 6.36 -5.66 9.54
N SER A 69 7.65 -5.35 9.43
CA SER A 69 8.18 -4.56 8.30
C SER A 69 9.32 -5.26 7.59
N ASN A 70 9.27 -5.27 6.27
CA ASN A 70 10.40 -5.58 5.38
C ASN A 70 11.07 -4.30 4.84
N GLN A 71 10.70 -3.12 5.34
CA GLN A 71 11.40 -1.86 5.10
C GLN A 71 12.28 -1.52 6.30
N GLY A 72 13.17 -0.52 6.16
CA GLY A 72 14.09 -0.14 7.22
C GLY A 72 13.41 0.46 8.46
N ALA A 73 14.08 0.34 9.60
CA ALA A 73 13.71 1.02 10.84
C ALA A 73 14.36 2.41 10.96
N LEU A 74 15.54 2.57 10.39
CA LEU A 74 16.36 3.79 10.50
C LEU A 74 16.73 4.28 9.10
N GLY A 75 16.74 5.59 8.92
CA GLY A 75 17.09 6.24 7.65
C GLY A 75 16.30 7.50 7.39
N GLN A 76 16.74 8.28 6.42
CA GLN A 76 16.09 9.54 6.05
C GLN A 76 14.61 9.35 5.67
N TYR A 77 14.28 8.23 5.05
CA TYR A 77 12.94 7.92 4.55
C TYR A 77 12.17 6.97 5.48
N ASP A 78 12.85 6.23 6.35
CA ASP A 78 12.28 5.16 7.16
C ASP A 78 11.88 5.62 8.57
N THR A 79 12.66 6.51 9.18
CA THR A 79 12.54 6.88 10.62
C THR A 79 11.15 7.41 10.99
N SER A 80 10.52 8.18 10.13
CA SER A 80 9.17 8.73 10.39
C SER A 80 8.11 7.62 10.47
N ILE A 81 8.18 6.64 9.58
CA ILE A 81 7.23 5.51 9.55
C ILE A 81 7.53 4.55 10.69
N SER A 82 8.82 4.29 10.97
CA SER A 82 9.20 3.45 12.10
C SER A 82 8.78 4.05 13.45
N SER A 83 8.70 5.39 13.56
CA SER A 83 8.18 6.06 14.75
C SER A 83 6.69 5.75 15.00
N ILE A 84 5.89 5.53 13.95
CA ILE A 84 4.52 5.02 14.08
C ILE A 84 4.56 3.55 14.49
N ALA A 85 5.39 2.74 13.82
CA ALA A 85 5.54 1.31 14.07
C ALA A 85 5.90 1.01 15.53
N HIS A 86 6.84 1.76 16.11
CA HIS A 86 7.28 1.57 17.50
C HIS A 86 6.22 1.90 18.56
N GLN A 87 5.07 2.43 18.17
CA GLN A 87 3.94 2.61 19.08
C GLN A 87 3.07 1.33 19.19
N ALA A 88 3.32 0.31 18.36
CA ALA A 88 2.65 -0.98 18.45
C ALA A 88 3.12 -1.81 19.65
N ASN A 89 2.29 -2.78 20.10
CA ASN A 89 2.64 -3.71 21.18
C ASN A 89 3.76 -4.68 20.75
N HIS A 90 3.75 -5.09 19.47
CA HIS A 90 4.71 -6.01 18.89
C HIS A 90 5.30 -5.38 17.65
N VAL A 91 6.62 -5.31 17.57
CA VAL A 91 7.34 -4.68 16.45
C VAL A 91 8.42 -5.61 15.95
N THR A 92 8.45 -5.82 14.64
CA THR A 92 9.53 -6.59 13.97
C THR A 92 9.92 -5.88 12.69
N PHE A 93 11.19 -5.55 12.56
CA PHE A 93 11.81 -5.10 11.33
C PHE A 93 12.77 -6.19 10.83
N LEU A 94 12.65 -6.60 9.56
CA LEU A 94 13.56 -7.56 8.95
C LEU A 94 14.92 -6.92 8.60
N LYS A 95 14.96 -5.59 8.52
CA LYS A 95 16.16 -4.79 8.21
C LYS A 95 16.30 -3.63 9.18
N THR A 96 17.54 -3.24 9.45
CA THR A 96 17.85 -2.04 10.23
C THR A 96 17.68 -0.79 9.38
N THR A 97 18.18 -0.80 8.13
CA THR A 97 18.06 0.32 7.19
C THR A 97 17.38 -0.13 5.91
N GLY A 98 16.66 0.77 5.22
CA GLY A 98 15.99 0.47 3.96
C GLY A 98 16.94 0.11 2.81
N TYR A 99 18.18 0.59 2.90
CA TYR A 99 19.23 0.40 1.90
C TYR A 99 20.40 -0.45 2.42
N ASP A 100 20.13 -1.54 3.11
CA ASP A 100 21.16 -2.51 3.47
C ASP A 100 21.70 -3.17 2.18
N PHE A 101 22.77 -2.59 1.63
CA PHE A 101 23.47 -3.11 0.47
C PHE A 101 24.00 -4.50 0.78
N GLY A 102 23.47 -5.52 0.07
CA GLY A 102 23.90 -6.91 0.17
C GLY A 102 22.94 -7.86 0.88
N ILE A 103 21.96 -7.37 1.66
CA ILE A 103 20.95 -8.23 2.24
C ILE A 103 19.69 -8.18 1.35
N ARG A 104 19.49 -9.22 0.53
CA ARG A 104 18.21 -9.42 -0.17
C ARG A 104 17.20 -9.97 0.83
N SER A 105 16.18 -9.19 1.18
CA SER A 105 15.03 -9.68 1.91
C SER A 105 13.79 -9.53 1.02
N PHE A 106 13.02 -10.59 0.94
CA PHE A 106 11.77 -10.64 0.19
C PHE A 106 10.59 -10.58 1.16
N ASP A 107 9.45 -10.11 0.69
CA ASP A 107 8.28 -9.86 1.54
C ASP A 107 7.66 -11.14 2.12
N ASP A 108 7.88 -12.30 1.49
CA ASP A 108 7.46 -13.61 2.01
C ASP A 108 8.14 -13.96 3.35
N GLN A 109 9.29 -13.37 3.66
CA GLN A 109 9.95 -13.52 4.97
C GLN A 109 9.11 -12.94 6.12
N LEU A 110 8.10 -12.11 5.83
CA LEU A 110 7.14 -11.63 6.85
C LEU A 110 6.15 -12.71 7.31
N ILE A 111 6.02 -13.84 6.59
CA ILE A 111 5.08 -14.90 6.95
C ILE A 111 5.45 -15.56 8.28
N ALA A 112 6.73 -15.82 8.54
CA ALA A 112 7.15 -16.43 9.80
C ALA A 112 6.89 -15.52 11.03
N PRO A 113 7.25 -14.20 11.03
CA PRO A 113 6.81 -13.27 12.07
C PRO A 113 5.30 -13.17 12.21
N LEU A 114 4.54 -13.18 11.10
CA LEU A 114 3.08 -13.17 11.14
C LEU A 114 2.54 -14.40 11.88
N GLN A 115 2.98 -15.60 11.52
CA GLN A 115 2.58 -16.85 12.20
C GLN A 115 2.91 -16.81 13.70
N LYS A 116 4.09 -16.27 14.06
CA LYS A 116 4.46 -16.09 15.47
C LYS A 116 3.47 -15.19 16.22
N ILE A 117 3.01 -14.10 15.61
CA ILE A 117 2.00 -13.20 16.19
C ILE A 117 0.64 -13.88 16.26
N LEU A 118 0.20 -14.61 15.23
CA LEU A 118 -1.08 -15.30 15.20
C LEU A 118 -1.15 -16.40 16.26
N ASN A 119 -0.04 -17.06 16.57
CA ASN A 119 0.05 -18.10 17.61
C ASN A 119 0.10 -17.56 19.05
N GLN A 120 0.25 -16.23 19.22
CA GLN A 120 0.19 -15.65 20.57
C GLN A 120 -1.25 -15.59 21.06
N PRO A 121 -1.51 -16.04 22.30
CA PRO A 121 -2.86 -16.02 22.85
C PRO A 121 -3.39 -14.59 22.92
N LEU A 122 -4.66 -14.44 22.59
CA LEU A 122 -5.39 -13.19 22.71
C LEU A 122 -6.66 -13.47 23.54
N PRO A 123 -7.02 -12.60 24.51
CA PRO A 123 -8.29 -12.74 25.23
C PRO A 123 -9.47 -12.79 24.24
N SER A 124 -10.47 -13.63 24.51
CA SER A 124 -11.60 -13.90 23.61
C SER A 124 -12.44 -12.67 23.24
N ASN A 125 -12.37 -11.62 24.04
CA ASN A 125 -13.07 -10.35 23.81
C ASN A 125 -12.18 -9.28 23.15
N ARG A 126 -10.98 -9.63 22.69
CA ARG A 126 -10.06 -8.70 22.03
C ARG A 126 -9.81 -9.08 20.57
N SER A 127 -9.60 -8.06 19.76
CA SER A 127 -9.12 -8.19 18.39
C SER A 127 -7.69 -7.67 18.29
N ARG A 128 -7.00 -8.03 17.20
CA ARG A 128 -5.63 -7.59 16.92
C ARG A 128 -5.57 -6.89 15.57
N LEU A 129 -4.94 -5.72 15.54
CA LEU A 129 -4.51 -5.09 14.29
C LEU A 129 -3.08 -5.52 13.99
N ILE A 130 -2.85 -6.13 12.83
CA ILE A 130 -1.51 -6.48 12.34
C ILE A 130 -1.25 -5.66 11.07
N VAL A 131 -0.22 -4.83 11.10
CA VAL A 131 0.28 -4.12 9.92
C VAL A 131 1.46 -4.89 9.34
N LEU A 132 1.37 -5.27 8.07
CA LEU A 132 2.49 -5.80 7.31
C LEU A 132 2.98 -4.70 6.35
N HIS A 133 4.14 -4.14 6.64
CA HIS A 133 4.76 -3.08 5.85
C HIS A 133 5.76 -3.71 4.87
N ILE A 134 5.29 -3.94 3.65
CA ILE A 134 6.01 -4.66 2.61
C ILE A 134 6.86 -3.72 1.75
N MET A 135 7.81 -4.26 1.02
CA MET A 135 8.58 -3.56 -0.01
C MET A 135 7.79 -3.45 -1.32
N GLY A 136 7.06 -4.51 -1.67
CA GLY A 136 6.22 -4.55 -2.87
C GLY A 136 6.98 -4.25 -4.16
N SER A 137 6.38 -3.41 -5.00
CA SER A 137 6.91 -3.02 -6.32
C SER A 137 7.75 -1.73 -6.27
N HIS A 138 8.57 -1.56 -5.21
CA HIS A 138 9.47 -0.41 -5.04
C HIS A 138 10.39 -0.21 -6.25
N PRO A 139 10.85 1.00 -6.60
CA PRO A 139 11.82 1.26 -7.68
C PRO A 139 13.00 0.28 -7.71
N ASN A 140 13.50 0.00 -8.92
CA ASN A 140 14.32 -1.13 -9.31
C ASN A 140 13.59 -2.47 -9.08
N PRO A 141 12.44 -2.68 -9.74
CA PRO A 141 11.59 -3.84 -9.48
C PRO A 141 12.30 -5.18 -9.73
N CYS A 142 13.29 -5.24 -10.62
CA CYS A 142 14.07 -6.46 -10.86
C CYS A 142 14.85 -6.91 -9.61
N ASP A 143 15.25 -6.00 -8.73
CA ASP A 143 15.92 -6.32 -7.46
C ASP A 143 14.97 -6.91 -6.41
N ARG A 144 13.65 -6.82 -6.65
CA ARG A 144 12.59 -7.30 -5.76
C ARG A 144 12.14 -8.73 -6.10
N LEU A 145 12.66 -9.31 -7.18
CA LEU A 145 12.34 -10.65 -7.60
C LEU A 145 13.41 -11.66 -7.16
N PRO A 146 13.02 -12.84 -6.62
CA PRO A 146 13.98 -13.90 -6.29
C PRO A 146 14.55 -14.58 -7.53
N GLN A 147 13.88 -14.44 -8.67
CA GLN A 147 14.22 -15.06 -9.95
C GLN A 147 14.00 -14.08 -11.11
N GLN A 148 14.41 -14.46 -12.31
CA GLN A 148 14.19 -13.66 -13.52
C GLN A 148 12.68 -13.49 -13.78
N ALA A 149 12.29 -12.29 -14.22
CA ALA A 149 10.90 -11.98 -14.55
C ALA A 149 10.40 -12.75 -15.77
N HIS A 150 9.10 -13.00 -15.82
CA HIS A 150 8.42 -13.48 -17.02
C HIS A 150 8.46 -12.41 -18.11
N HIS A 151 8.41 -12.86 -19.37
CA HIS A 151 8.34 -11.97 -20.51
C HIS A 151 6.88 -11.62 -20.81
N TYR A 152 6.52 -10.37 -20.68
CA TYR A 152 5.18 -9.81 -21.01
C TYR A 152 5.26 -8.83 -22.17
N VAL A 153 6.31 -7.99 -22.17
CA VAL A 153 6.55 -6.91 -23.12
C VAL A 153 8.04 -6.76 -23.39
N ASP A 154 8.43 -6.07 -24.46
CA ASP A 154 9.84 -5.81 -24.80
C ASP A 154 10.49 -4.72 -23.94
N ASN A 155 10.31 -4.84 -22.62
CA ASN A 155 10.92 -3.98 -21.61
C ASN A 155 11.11 -4.76 -20.31
N ASN A 156 12.36 -5.02 -19.94
CA ASN A 156 12.68 -5.85 -18.78
C ASN A 156 12.22 -5.20 -17.47
N ASN A 157 12.37 -3.89 -17.31
CA ASN A 157 11.95 -3.20 -16.10
C ASN A 157 10.43 -3.29 -15.88
N THR A 158 9.65 -3.16 -16.97
CA THR A 158 8.19 -3.34 -16.94
C THR A 158 7.82 -4.80 -16.64
N ASN A 159 8.51 -5.78 -17.20
CA ASN A 159 8.32 -7.21 -16.90
C ASN A 159 8.54 -7.49 -15.40
N CYS A 160 9.64 -6.97 -14.85
CA CYS A 160 9.91 -7.07 -13.42
C CYS A 160 8.81 -6.41 -12.58
N TYR A 161 8.33 -5.23 -12.99
CA TYR A 161 7.25 -4.53 -12.27
C TYR A 161 5.95 -5.34 -12.24
N ILE A 162 5.57 -5.94 -13.35
CA ILE A 162 4.39 -6.83 -13.43
C ILE A 162 4.56 -8.03 -12.49
N ASP A 163 5.74 -8.67 -12.50
CA ASP A 163 6.01 -9.82 -11.64
C ASP A 163 6.09 -9.45 -10.14
N THR A 164 6.55 -8.25 -9.78
CA THR A 164 6.49 -7.81 -8.37
C THR A 164 5.06 -7.65 -7.89
N ILE A 165 4.13 -7.19 -8.75
CA ILE A 165 2.70 -7.16 -8.43
C ILE A 165 2.16 -8.58 -8.23
N ARG A 166 2.55 -9.53 -9.09
CA ARG A 166 2.17 -10.94 -8.95
C ARG A 166 2.74 -11.57 -7.68
N GLN A 167 3.96 -11.21 -7.29
CA GLN A 167 4.53 -11.65 -6.01
C GLN A 167 3.75 -11.09 -4.81
N THR A 168 3.34 -9.82 -4.86
CA THR A 168 2.49 -9.25 -3.82
C THR A 168 1.16 -9.99 -3.71
N ASP A 169 0.53 -10.33 -4.83
CA ASP A 169 -0.71 -11.13 -4.85
C ASP A 169 -0.50 -12.53 -4.24
N ASN A 170 0.63 -13.17 -4.54
CA ASN A 170 1.02 -14.45 -3.93
C ASN A 170 1.26 -14.32 -2.41
N LEU A 171 1.93 -13.25 -1.96
CA LEU A 171 2.09 -12.96 -0.55
C LEU A 171 0.73 -12.78 0.16
N LEU A 172 -0.19 -12.04 -0.43
CA LEU A 172 -1.55 -11.87 0.10
C LEU A 172 -2.28 -13.23 0.22
N SER A 173 -2.07 -14.15 -0.72
CA SER A 173 -2.58 -15.53 -0.65
C SER A 173 -1.97 -16.31 0.52
N GLN A 174 -0.68 -16.15 0.78
CA GLN A 174 0.00 -16.80 1.91
C GLN A 174 -0.49 -16.23 3.25
N ILE A 175 -0.67 -14.91 3.34
CA ILE A 175 -1.23 -14.24 4.51
C ILE A 175 -2.66 -14.75 4.77
N TYR A 176 -3.49 -14.80 3.75
CA TYR A 176 -4.85 -15.34 3.83
C TYR A 176 -4.86 -16.78 4.36
N THR A 177 -3.98 -17.63 3.84
CA THR A 177 -3.85 -19.01 4.30
C THR A 177 -3.42 -19.09 5.78
N ALA A 178 -2.47 -18.25 6.20
CA ALA A 178 -2.05 -18.19 7.61
C ALA A 178 -3.19 -17.74 8.53
N LEU A 179 -3.99 -16.75 8.10
CA LEU A 179 -5.16 -16.28 8.83
C LEU A 179 -6.25 -17.35 8.91
N GLN A 180 -6.54 -18.09 7.83
CA GLN A 180 -7.48 -19.20 7.84
C GLN A 180 -7.05 -20.29 8.85
N HIS A 181 -5.77 -20.62 8.89
CA HIS A 181 -5.23 -21.62 9.83
C HIS A 181 -5.31 -21.17 11.30
N SER A 182 -5.41 -19.87 11.57
CA SER A 182 -5.64 -19.39 12.95
C SER A 182 -7.02 -19.76 13.50
N GLY A 183 -7.96 -20.14 12.64
CA GLY A 183 -9.34 -20.49 13.01
C GLY A 183 -10.19 -19.33 13.53
N GLN A 184 -9.70 -18.09 13.43
CA GLN A 184 -10.40 -16.89 13.86
C GLN A 184 -11.00 -16.14 12.67
N PRO A 185 -12.14 -15.44 12.84
CA PRO A 185 -12.62 -14.48 11.84
C PRO A 185 -11.57 -13.41 11.57
N PHE A 186 -11.41 -13.03 10.31
CA PHE A 186 -10.42 -12.02 9.92
C PHE A 186 -10.89 -11.15 8.76
N SER A 187 -10.30 -9.97 8.67
CA SER A 187 -10.41 -9.09 7.52
C SER A 187 -9.02 -8.55 7.17
N MET A 188 -8.68 -8.56 5.89
CA MET A 188 -7.45 -7.99 5.34
C MET A 188 -7.81 -6.73 4.55
N LEU A 189 -7.16 -5.60 4.84
CA LEU A 189 -7.21 -4.40 4.03
C LEU A 189 -5.84 -4.23 3.36
N TYR A 190 -5.80 -4.35 2.05
CA TYR A 190 -4.62 -4.12 1.23
C TYR A 190 -4.73 -2.80 0.47
N PHE A 191 -3.70 -1.98 0.54
CA PHE A 191 -3.55 -0.78 -0.27
C PHE A 191 -2.10 -0.58 -0.66
N SER A 192 -1.85 0.14 -1.75
CA SER A 192 -0.51 0.66 -2.05
C SER A 192 -0.42 2.11 -1.57
N ASP A 193 0.72 2.46 -1.00
CA ASP A 193 0.99 3.81 -0.50
C ASP A 193 1.21 4.82 -1.64
N HIS A 194 1.72 4.39 -2.79
CA HIS A 194 1.83 5.15 -4.04
C HIS A 194 2.01 4.20 -5.22
N GLY A 195 1.89 4.72 -6.43
CA GLY A 195 2.26 4.05 -7.67
C GLY A 195 3.64 4.50 -8.18
N LEU A 196 3.92 4.15 -9.42
CA LEU A 196 5.08 4.61 -10.18
C LEU A 196 4.62 5.09 -11.55
N SER A 197 5.41 5.96 -12.17
CA SER A 197 5.19 6.46 -13.52
C SER A 197 6.49 6.45 -14.32
N HIS A 198 6.36 6.53 -15.65
CA HIS A 198 7.52 6.56 -16.53
C HIS A 198 8.24 7.89 -16.42
N ASP A 199 9.58 7.87 -16.39
CA ASP A 199 10.39 9.07 -16.39
C ASP A 199 10.39 9.69 -17.78
N LYS A 200 9.97 10.97 -17.91
CA LYS A 200 10.03 11.73 -19.17
C LYS A 200 11.47 11.90 -19.70
N ASN A 201 12.45 11.95 -18.82
CA ASN A 201 13.86 12.18 -19.20
C ASN A 201 14.52 10.93 -19.80
N SER A 202 13.92 9.75 -19.68
CA SER A 202 14.40 8.55 -20.36
C SER A 202 14.20 8.59 -21.90
N TYR A 203 13.53 9.62 -22.41
CA TYR A 203 13.32 9.86 -23.85
C TYR A 203 14.27 10.92 -24.45
N GLU A 204 15.31 11.36 -23.74
CA GLU A 204 16.28 12.28 -24.33
C GLU A 204 16.97 11.66 -25.55
N LYS A 205 16.83 12.38 -26.69
CA LYS A 205 17.05 11.94 -28.07
C LYS A 205 18.46 11.51 -28.44
N ASN A 206 19.44 11.49 -27.53
CA ASN A 206 20.86 11.33 -27.87
C ASN A 206 21.62 10.24 -27.09
N SER A 207 20.99 9.39 -26.31
CA SER A 207 21.70 8.26 -25.75
C SER A 207 21.63 7.07 -26.73
N ILE A 208 22.79 6.60 -27.18
CA ILE A 208 23.00 5.41 -28.00
C ILE A 208 22.52 4.12 -27.31
N VAL A 209 22.26 4.18 -26.03
CA VAL A 209 21.54 3.17 -25.26
C VAL A 209 20.05 3.52 -25.37
N ARG A 210 19.25 2.72 -26.06
CA ARG A 210 17.78 2.72 -25.94
C ARG A 210 17.46 2.56 -24.47
N SER A 211 17.27 3.66 -23.77
CA SER A 211 17.06 3.65 -22.32
C SER A 211 15.78 2.87 -22.06
N GLU A 212 15.88 1.78 -21.30
CA GLU A 212 14.74 1.08 -20.79
C GLU A 212 13.87 2.09 -20.06
N SER A 213 12.57 2.08 -20.33
CA SER A 213 11.63 2.94 -19.63
C SER A 213 11.74 2.66 -18.13
N ILE A 214 12.23 3.63 -17.38
CA ILE A 214 12.46 3.49 -15.93
C ILE A 214 11.24 4.01 -15.20
N LEU A 215 10.67 3.16 -14.35
CA LEU A 215 9.57 3.51 -13.46
C LEU A 215 10.11 4.21 -12.21
N ARG A 216 9.59 5.40 -11.90
CA ARG A 216 10.01 6.24 -10.77
C ARG A 216 8.84 6.91 -10.08
N HIS A 217 9.09 7.42 -8.88
CA HIS A 217 8.18 8.34 -8.21
C HIS A 217 8.03 9.63 -9.00
N ASN A 218 6.80 10.13 -9.07
CA ASN A 218 6.49 11.37 -9.77
C ASN A 218 5.27 12.04 -9.15
N ASP A 219 5.30 13.37 -9.02
CA ASP A 219 4.20 14.14 -8.42
C ASP A 219 3.31 14.87 -9.45
N CYS A 220 3.56 14.64 -10.74
CA CYS A 220 2.80 15.25 -11.82
C CYS A 220 1.79 14.29 -12.48
N PHE A 221 1.98 12.97 -12.35
CA PHE A 221 1.19 11.98 -13.08
C PHE A 221 0.17 11.28 -12.21
N TYR A 222 -1.07 11.17 -12.75
CA TYR A 222 -2.18 10.51 -12.11
C TYR A 222 -1.86 9.04 -11.72
N GLN A 223 -1.14 8.31 -12.57
CA GLN A 223 -0.80 6.91 -12.37
C GLN A 223 0.11 6.69 -11.16
N ASN A 224 0.90 7.69 -10.76
CA ASN A 224 1.70 7.61 -9.54
C ASN A 224 0.83 7.67 -8.27
N TYR A 225 -0.36 8.25 -8.35
CA TYR A 225 -1.29 8.37 -7.23
C TYR A 225 -2.41 7.33 -7.27
N HIS A 226 -2.80 6.85 -8.45
CA HIS A 226 -3.90 5.90 -8.59
C HIS A 226 -3.47 4.51 -8.13
N VAL A 227 -3.96 4.10 -6.96
CA VAL A 227 -3.50 2.92 -6.24
C VAL A 227 -4.64 1.95 -5.94
N PRO A 228 -4.35 0.65 -5.76
CA PRO A 228 -5.34 -0.30 -5.28
C PRO A 228 -5.71 -0.02 -3.81
N LEU A 229 -6.98 -0.27 -3.47
CA LEU A 229 -7.44 -0.52 -2.12
C LEU A 229 -8.49 -1.61 -2.16
N VAL A 230 -8.22 -2.71 -1.46
CA VAL A 230 -9.00 -3.94 -1.50
C VAL A 230 -9.23 -4.47 -0.09
N ILE A 231 -10.45 -4.98 0.19
CA ILE A 231 -10.74 -5.73 1.40
C ILE A 231 -11.05 -7.18 1.02
N VAL A 232 -10.43 -8.10 1.76
CA VAL A 232 -10.70 -9.54 1.77
C VAL A 232 -11.11 -9.93 3.19
N SER A 233 -12.27 -10.54 3.38
CA SER A 233 -12.78 -10.88 4.71
C SER A 233 -13.35 -12.29 4.75
N SER A 234 -13.18 -12.98 5.87
CA SER A 234 -13.80 -14.29 6.12
C SER A 234 -15.32 -14.23 6.22
N ASP A 235 -15.88 -13.05 6.51
CA ASP A 235 -17.29 -12.85 6.84
C ASP A 235 -18.11 -12.30 5.68
N LEU A 236 -17.43 -11.93 4.58
CA LEU A 236 -18.08 -11.38 3.39
C LEU A 236 -18.11 -12.40 2.25
N THR A 237 -19.19 -12.36 1.50
CA THR A 237 -19.37 -13.15 0.26
C THR A 237 -19.54 -12.25 -0.93
N GLY A 238 -19.07 -12.70 -2.10
CA GLY A 238 -19.15 -11.94 -3.35
C GLY A 238 -18.17 -10.77 -3.42
N GLN A 239 -18.24 -10.02 -4.52
CA GLN A 239 -17.36 -8.87 -4.79
C GLN A 239 -18.19 -7.61 -5.04
N LEU A 240 -17.95 -6.57 -4.26
CA LEU A 240 -18.49 -5.22 -4.44
C LEU A 240 -17.41 -4.30 -5.03
N ARG A 241 -17.68 -3.70 -6.17
CA ARG A 241 -16.85 -2.64 -6.75
C ARG A 241 -17.40 -1.27 -6.41
N ASN A 242 -16.62 -0.48 -5.69
CA ASN A 242 -16.96 0.90 -5.34
C ASN A 242 -16.22 1.86 -6.28
N LYS A 243 -16.97 2.69 -7.01
CA LYS A 243 -16.44 3.67 -7.96
C LYS A 243 -16.22 5.04 -7.35
N ALA A 244 -16.53 5.23 -6.06
CA ALA A 244 -16.31 6.50 -5.38
C ALA A 244 -14.81 6.87 -5.36
N GLN A 245 -14.53 8.14 -5.58
CA GLN A 245 -13.16 8.68 -5.52
C GLN A 245 -12.78 8.95 -4.08
N ARG A 246 -11.58 8.53 -3.69
CA ARG A 246 -11.00 8.74 -2.35
C ARG A 246 -9.57 9.22 -2.46
N SER A 247 -9.18 10.07 -1.53
CA SER A 247 -7.78 10.46 -1.32
C SER A 247 -7.17 9.66 -0.17
N GLY A 248 -5.90 9.35 -0.27
CA GLY A 248 -5.11 8.79 0.84
C GLY A 248 -5.02 9.72 2.05
N LEU A 249 -5.31 11.00 1.88
CA LEU A 249 -5.47 11.94 3.01
C LEU A 249 -6.66 11.60 3.92
N GLU A 250 -7.60 10.77 3.43
CA GLU A 250 -8.75 10.24 4.16
C GLU A 250 -8.54 8.77 4.59
N LEU A 251 -7.34 8.21 4.39
CA LEU A 251 -7.10 6.78 4.61
C LEU A 251 -7.30 6.38 6.07
N LEU A 252 -6.91 7.23 7.03
CA LEU A 252 -7.13 6.97 8.46
C LEU A 252 -8.63 6.85 8.79
N ASP A 253 -9.50 7.66 8.17
CA ASP A 253 -10.95 7.51 8.26
C ASP A 253 -11.40 6.16 7.71
N GLY A 254 -10.85 5.74 6.57
CA GLY A 254 -11.15 4.42 5.98
C GLY A 254 -10.72 3.26 6.87
N VAL A 255 -9.53 3.34 7.46
CA VAL A 255 -9.05 2.32 8.40
C VAL A 255 -9.91 2.30 9.68
N ALA A 256 -10.29 3.47 10.21
CA ALA A 256 -11.19 3.54 11.36
C ALA A 256 -12.54 2.88 11.06
N GLN A 257 -13.14 3.17 9.91
CA GLN A 257 -14.39 2.52 9.48
C GLN A 257 -14.23 1.02 9.32
N TRP A 258 -13.13 0.55 8.70
CA TRP A 258 -12.84 -0.88 8.55
C TRP A 258 -12.68 -1.59 9.90
N LEU A 259 -12.06 -0.92 10.88
CA LEU A 259 -11.89 -1.43 12.25
C LEU A 259 -13.18 -1.29 13.11
N GLY A 260 -14.23 -0.66 12.61
CA GLY A 260 -15.44 -0.36 13.38
C GLY A 260 -15.22 0.69 14.47
N ILE A 261 -14.24 1.58 14.32
CA ILE A 261 -13.91 2.62 15.30
C ILE A 261 -14.57 3.93 14.89
N SER A 262 -15.37 4.50 15.80
CA SER A 262 -15.95 5.83 15.66
C SER A 262 -15.34 6.79 16.69
N THR A 263 -14.96 7.99 16.24
CA THR A 263 -14.39 9.04 17.10
C THR A 263 -14.69 10.41 16.53
N PRO A 264 -14.93 11.44 17.38
CA PRO A 264 -15.17 12.81 16.92
C PRO A 264 -14.02 13.40 16.09
N GLN A 265 -12.80 12.91 16.27
CA GLN A 265 -11.63 13.37 15.53
C GLN A 265 -11.61 12.85 14.06
N LEU A 266 -12.40 11.84 13.73
CA LEU A 266 -12.53 11.27 12.39
C LEU A 266 -14.00 11.31 11.92
N PRO A 267 -14.53 12.51 11.60
CA PRO A 267 -15.96 12.68 11.32
C PRO A 267 -16.40 12.05 10.00
N TYR A 268 -15.47 11.66 9.14
CA TYR A 268 -15.75 11.04 7.84
C TYR A 268 -15.57 9.51 7.86
N SER A 269 -15.20 8.91 9.00
CA SER A 269 -14.94 7.47 9.08
C SER A 269 -16.13 6.62 8.63
N GLU A 270 -17.37 7.05 8.87
CA GLU A 270 -18.58 6.32 8.45
C GLU A 270 -18.88 6.43 6.94
N LYS A 271 -18.15 7.26 6.20
CA LYS A 271 -18.44 7.58 4.78
C LYS A 271 -17.38 7.11 3.81
N PHE A 272 -16.22 6.65 4.28
CA PHE A 272 -15.11 6.31 3.38
C PHE A 272 -15.49 5.24 2.35
N PHE A 273 -16.16 4.16 2.77
CA PHE A 273 -16.64 3.12 1.86
C PHE A 273 -18.03 3.39 1.27
N SER A 274 -18.60 4.58 1.47
CA SER A 274 -19.85 4.98 0.83
C SER A 274 -19.67 5.16 -0.68
N LYS A 275 -20.78 5.21 -1.43
CA LYS A 275 -20.77 5.45 -2.88
C LYS A 275 -20.65 6.93 -3.27
N LEU A 276 -20.61 7.84 -2.29
CA LEU A 276 -20.46 9.27 -2.53
C LEU A 276 -18.99 9.62 -2.73
N ASN A 277 -18.68 10.47 -3.69
CA ASN A 277 -17.33 10.99 -3.88
C ASN A 277 -16.92 11.91 -2.72
N SER A 278 -15.62 11.98 -2.45
CA SER A 278 -15.05 13.03 -1.61
C SER A 278 -15.32 14.40 -2.21
N SER A 279 -15.67 15.38 -1.36
CA SER A 279 -16.10 16.73 -1.80
C SER A 279 -14.96 17.52 -2.45
N GLN A 280 -13.73 17.28 -2.03
CA GLN A 280 -12.52 17.89 -2.59
C GLN A 280 -11.41 16.85 -2.66
N LEU A 281 -11.09 16.43 -3.88
CA LEU A 281 -10.07 15.42 -4.10
C LEU A 281 -8.71 16.09 -4.30
N HIS A 282 -7.87 15.99 -3.26
CA HIS A 282 -6.49 16.51 -3.27
C HIS A 282 -5.50 15.39 -2.94
N VAL A 283 -4.27 15.59 -3.40
CA VAL A 283 -3.08 14.80 -3.04
C VAL A 283 -1.95 15.77 -2.71
N LEU A 284 -0.85 15.27 -2.15
CA LEU A 284 0.35 16.08 -1.85
C LEU A 284 1.41 15.88 -2.94
N ASP A 285 2.11 16.96 -3.29
CA ASP A 285 3.33 16.91 -4.11
C ASP A 285 4.57 16.53 -3.27
N PHE A 286 5.77 16.46 -3.88
CA PHE A 286 7.04 16.20 -3.15
C PHE A 286 7.40 17.27 -2.11
N HIS A 287 6.83 18.46 -2.21
CA HIS A 287 6.99 19.54 -1.24
C HIS A 287 5.87 19.55 -0.18
N GLN A 288 5.04 18.51 -0.14
CA GLN A 288 3.88 18.37 0.74
C GLN A 288 2.85 19.51 0.57
N ARG A 289 2.72 20.07 -0.63
CA ARG A 289 1.69 21.05 -0.96
C ARG A 289 0.47 20.33 -1.52
N LEU A 290 -0.71 20.75 -1.09
CA LEU A 290 -1.97 20.25 -1.63
C LEU A 290 -2.13 20.63 -3.10
N GLN A 291 -2.38 19.62 -3.94
CA GLN A 291 -2.71 19.81 -5.35
C GLN A 291 -4.04 19.12 -5.69
N PRO A 292 -4.92 19.79 -6.44
CA PRO A 292 -6.17 19.17 -6.89
C PRO A 292 -5.86 18.07 -7.92
N VAL A 293 -6.53 16.94 -7.81
CA VAL A 293 -6.31 15.77 -8.67
C VAL A 293 -6.56 16.04 -10.15
N ASN A 294 -7.47 16.96 -10.48
CA ASN A 294 -7.75 17.33 -11.86
C ASN A 294 -6.61 18.09 -12.57
N LYS A 295 -5.56 18.48 -11.86
CA LYS A 295 -4.32 19.04 -12.44
C LYS A 295 -3.27 18.00 -12.77
N LEU A 296 -3.43 16.76 -12.29
CA LEU A 296 -2.52 15.66 -12.60
C LEU A 296 -2.63 15.30 -14.10
N GLN A 297 -1.48 15.11 -14.72
CA GLN A 297 -1.38 14.66 -16.11
C GLN A 297 -1.47 13.12 -16.17
N ASN A 298 -1.81 12.59 -17.34
CA ASN A 298 -1.64 11.18 -17.60
C ASN A 298 -0.16 10.88 -17.90
N ASP A 299 0.33 9.77 -17.38
CA ASP A 299 1.64 9.23 -17.71
C ASP A 299 1.73 8.99 -19.23
N PRO A 300 2.75 9.51 -19.91
CA PRO A 300 2.96 9.26 -21.34
C PRO A 300 3.46 7.81 -21.54
N LEU A 301 2.60 6.83 -21.30
CA LEU A 301 2.89 5.42 -21.57
C LEU A 301 3.32 5.24 -23.04
N PRO A 302 4.45 4.57 -23.31
CA PRO A 302 4.77 4.12 -24.65
C PRO A 302 3.63 3.25 -25.19
N ALA A 303 3.19 3.50 -26.42
CA ALA A 303 2.07 2.78 -27.04
C ALA A 303 2.25 1.25 -27.10
N ASN A 304 3.49 0.75 -27.01
CA ASN A 304 3.82 -0.67 -26.98
C ASN A 304 3.69 -1.32 -25.58
N LEU A 305 3.41 -0.54 -24.53
CA LEU A 305 3.18 -1.05 -23.18
C LEU A 305 1.68 -1.21 -22.84
N LEU A 306 0.81 -0.70 -23.70
CA LEU A 306 -0.63 -0.92 -23.63
C LEU A 306 -1.02 -2.14 -24.45
#